data_4589b384a6a71a98aacc27580e7445e2
#
_entry.id   4589b384a6a71a98aacc27580e7445e2
#
_cell.length_a   1.000
_cell.length_b   1.000
_cell.length_c   1.000
_cell.angle_alpha   90.00
_cell.angle_beta   90.00
_cell.angle_gamma   90.00
#
_symmetry.space_group_name_H-M   'P 1'
#
loop_
_entity.id
_entity.type
_entity.pdbx_description
1 polymer ?
#
loop_
_entity_poly.entity_id
_entity_poly.type
_entity_poly.pdbx_seq_one_letter_code
_entity_poly.pdbx_strand_id
1 'polypeptide(L)'
;MKLEEFNYDLPKELIAQEPAEPRDSCRLMMVDKKTGEWEHHHFRDILDEIREGDVFVFNNTKVIPARLYGKKKDTGGKVEMLLLTPKGNDTWEVLVNPGRKALPGVEIEFAENCYCKVLDKTEFGGRLVEFHYDGNFDSLLDQIGEMPTPPYIHKKLGNNDEYQTVYAKYKGSAAAPTAGLHFTPELMEEMKKNGAKLLFVTHHVGFGTFRPVSEENIEDHEMHKEWYTVSEETAKEVNAARVEGRRVIAVGTTSVRTLESAGQSGILESGSGWTQLYIYPGYQWHMVDAIVTNFHLPESTLVMMMASFAGREHILAAYEEAVKQKYRFFSFGDAMFLH
;
A
#
# COMPACT_ATOMS: atom_id res chain seq x y z
N MET A 1 -10.52 -17.61 -13.76
CA MET A 1 -10.30 -16.46 -14.69
C MET A 1 -8.83 -16.41 -15.05
N LYS A 2 -8.50 -15.99 -16.26
CA LYS A 2 -7.11 -15.90 -16.69
C LYS A 2 -6.50 -14.56 -16.31
N LEU A 3 -5.20 -14.56 -15.98
CA LEU A 3 -4.45 -13.35 -15.64
C LEU A 3 -4.48 -12.31 -16.77
N GLU A 4 -4.35 -12.77 -18.01
CA GLU A 4 -4.39 -11.92 -19.22
C GLU A 4 -5.69 -11.12 -19.38
N GLU A 5 -6.80 -11.56 -18.76
CA GLU A 5 -8.07 -10.85 -18.79
C GLU A 5 -8.03 -9.51 -18.00
N PHE A 6 -6.97 -9.26 -17.24
CA PHE A 6 -6.71 -8.04 -16.47
C PHE A 6 -5.55 -7.23 -17.05
N ASN A 7 -5.17 -7.52 -18.29
CA ASN A 7 -4.12 -6.80 -19.00
C ASN A 7 -4.67 -5.57 -19.70
N TYR A 8 -3.86 -4.53 -19.79
CA TYR A 8 -4.05 -3.34 -20.62
C TYR A 8 -2.68 -2.77 -20.98
N ASP A 9 -2.60 -2.01 -22.07
CA ASP A 9 -1.34 -1.42 -22.53
C ASP A 9 -0.98 -0.18 -21.70
N LEU A 10 0.09 -0.25 -20.93
CA LEU A 10 0.60 0.85 -20.11
C LEU A 10 1.97 1.30 -20.59
N PRO A 11 2.06 2.47 -21.25
CA PRO A 11 3.34 3.09 -21.59
C PRO A 11 4.15 3.42 -20.35
N LYS A 12 5.42 3.00 -20.32
CA LYS A 12 6.30 3.16 -19.14
C LYS A 12 6.50 4.62 -18.73
N GLU A 13 6.44 5.54 -19.68
CA GLU A 13 6.55 6.98 -19.45
C GLU A 13 5.40 7.57 -18.63
N LEU A 14 4.27 6.86 -18.52
CA LEU A 14 3.15 7.28 -17.67
C LEU A 14 3.34 6.89 -16.20
N ILE A 15 4.33 6.08 -15.87
CA ILE A 15 4.64 5.73 -14.48
C ILE A 15 5.31 6.92 -13.80
N ALA A 16 4.61 7.54 -12.85
CA ALA A 16 5.08 8.72 -12.15
C ALA A 16 6.33 8.43 -11.31
N GLN A 17 7.34 9.29 -11.42
CA GLN A 17 8.61 9.16 -10.69
C GLN A 17 8.69 10.09 -9.48
N GLU A 18 7.77 11.04 -9.36
CA GLU A 18 7.66 12.03 -8.30
C GLU A 18 6.20 12.42 -8.05
N PRO A 19 5.83 12.82 -6.82
CA PRO A 19 4.49 13.26 -6.50
C PRO A 19 4.13 14.56 -7.23
N ALA A 20 2.84 14.88 -7.32
CA ALA A 20 2.37 16.20 -7.68
C ALA A 20 2.72 17.21 -6.56
N GLU A 21 2.95 18.47 -6.93
CA GLU A 21 3.19 19.55 -5.97
C GLU A 21 2.26 20.74 -6.29
N PRO A 22 1.33 21.10 -5.40
CA PRO A 22 0.96 20.39 -4.18
C PRO A 22 0.35 19.00 -4.46
N ARG A 23 0.33 18.11 -3.47
CA ARG A 23 -0.10 16.70 -3.65
C ARG A 23 -1.53 16.56 -4.12
N ASP A 24 -2.43 17.42 -3.66
CA ASP A 24 -3.85 17.47 -4.02
C ASP A 24 -4.14 18.16 -5.37
N SER A 25 -3.10 18.58 -6.10
CA SER A 25 -3.22 19.09 -7.47
C SER A 25 -3.21 18.01 -8.57
N CYS A 26 -2.98 16.74 -8.20
CA CYS A 26 -3.03 15.63 -9.15
C CYS A 26 -4.44 15.50 -9.75
N ARG A 27 -4.55 14.78 -10.87
CA ARG A 27 -5.87 14.51 -11.48
C ARG A 27 -6.62 13.43 -10.71
N LEU A 28 -7.94 13.49 -10.80
CA LEU A 28 -8.86 12.52 -10.27
C LEU A 28 -9.80 12.04 -11.39
N MET A 29 -9.87 10.74 -11.59
CA MET A 29 -10.93 10.13 -12.41
C MET A 29 -12.00 9.59 -11.45
N MET A 30 -13.20 10.15 -11.54
CA MET A 30 -14.37 9.63 -10.83
C MET A 30 -15.07 8.62 -11.71
N VAL A 31 -15.40 7.45 -11.15
CA VAL A 31 -16.04 6.34 -11.89
C VAL A 31 -17.25 5.84 -11.13
N ASP A 32 -18.42 5.93 -11.72
CA ASP A 32 -19.62 5.27 -11.21
C ASP A 32 -19.46 3.74 -11.35
N LYS A 33 -19.43 3.04 -10.22
CA LYS A 33 -19.20 1.59 -10.22
C LYS A 33 -20.32 0.76 -10.84
N LYS A 34 -21.53 1.34 -10.99
CA LYS A 34 -22.70 0.64 -11.55
C LYS A 34 -22.78 0.79 -13.07
N THR A 35 -22.52 2.00 -13.57
CA THR A 35 -22.64 2.31 -14.99
C THR A 35 -21.32 2.22 -15.74
N GLY A 36 -20.19 2.37 -15.03
CA GLY A 36 -18.86 2.48 -15.61
C GLY A 36 -18.57 3.84 -16.25
N GLU A 37 -19.49 4.79 -16.15
CA GLU A 37 -19.27 6.16 -16.62
C GLU A 37 -18.20 6.85 -15.79
N TRP A 38 -17.39 7.69 -16.42
CA TRP A 38 -16.32 8.42 -15.75
C TRP A 38 -16.32 9.90 -16.06
N GLU A 39 -15.76 10.67 -15.11
CA GLU A 39 -15.53 12.10 -15.23
C GLU A 39 -14.08 12.44 -14.85
N HIS A 40 -13.56 13.53 -15.44
CA HIS A 40 -12.19 13.99 -15.22
C HIS A 40 -12.19 15.23 -14.34
N HIS A 41 -11.48 15.15 -13.22
CA HIS A 41 -11.39 16.17 -12.18
C HIS A 41 -9.95 16.37 -11.71
N HIS A 42 -9.73 17.29 -10.78
CA HIS A 42 -8.54 17.34 -9.94
C HIS A 42 -8.85 16.74 -8.57
N PHE A 43 -7.84 16.27 -7.87
CA PHE A 43 -8.06 15.53 -6.61
C PHE A 43 -8.81 16.36 -5.56
N ARG A 44 -8.58 17.68 -5.54
CA ARG A 44 -9.25 18.58 -4.62
C ARG A 44 -10.77 18.64 -4.82
N ASP A 45 -11.25 18.33 -6.01
CA ASP A 45 -12.68 18.32 -6.33
C ASP A 45 -13.44 17.17 -5.62
N ILE A 46 -12.73 16.24 -4.96
CA ILE A 46 -13.33 15.23 -4.09
C ILE A 46 -14.18 15.87 -2.97
N LEU A 47 -13.91 17.13 -2.63
CA LEU A 47 -14.70 17.90 -1.67
C LEU A 47 -16.15 18.07 -2.09
N ASP A 48 -16.43 18.16 -3.39
CA ASP A 48 -17.76 18.32 -3.96
C ASP A 48 -18.58 17.02 -3.90
N GLU A 49 -17.89 15.89 -3.73
CA GLU A 49 -18.48 14.54 -3.63
C GLU A 49 -18.83 14.13 -2.20
N ILE A 50 -18.39 14.90 -1.21
CA ILE A 50 -18.61 14.59 0.21
C ILE A 50 -20.08 14.82 0.55
N ARG A 51 -20.69 13.78 1.15
CA ARG A 51 -22.03 13.84 1.76
C ARG A 51 -21.88 13.95 3.26
N GLU A 52 -22.81 14.67 3.89
CA GLU A 52 -22.84 14.79 5.34
C GLU A 52 -22.79 13.42 6.03
N GLY A 53 -21.79 13.23 6.88
CA GLY A 53 -21.60 12.01 7.63
C GLY A 53 -20.87 10.88 6.90
N ASP A 54 -20.37 11.09 5.67
CA ASP A 54 -19.47 10.13 5.02
C ASP A 54 -18.27 9.79 5.91
N VAL A 55 -17.89 8.52 5.93
CA VAL A 55 -16.78 8.01 6.72
C VAL A 55 -15.62 7.63 5.81
N PHE A 56 -14.55 8.40 5.84
CA PHE A 56 -13.30 8.07 5.13
C PHE A 56 -12.36 7.31 6.06
N VAL A 57 -11.91 6.14 5.64
CA VAL A 57 -11.00 5.28 6.42
C VAL A 57 -9.62 5.24 5.77
N PHE A 58 -8.62 5.73 6.49
CA PHE A 58 -7.23 5.87 6.07
C PHE A 58 -6.34 4.84 6.75
N ASN A 59 -5.25 4.46 6.09
CA ASN A 59 -4.20 3.65 6.70
C ASN A 59 -3.08 4.56 7.24
N ASN A 60 -2.94 4.63 8.56
CA ASN A 60 -1.96 5.50 9.24
C ASN A 60 -0.61 4.83 9.52
N THR A 61 -0.31 3.75 8.80
CA THR A 61 1.01 3.13 8.89
C THR A 61 2.12 4.10 8.49
N LYS A 62 3.28 3.97 9.11
CA LYS A 62 4.48 4.74 8.79
C LYS A 62 5.55 3.83 8.18
N VAL A 63 6.05 4.21 7.01
CA VAL A 63 7.15 3.50 6.37
C VAL A 63 8.42 3.67 7.19
N ILE A 64 9.14 2.56 7.40
CA ILE A 64 10.45 2.57 8.01
C ILE A 64 11.54 2.63 6.92
N PRO A 65 12.72 3.18 7.20
CA PRO A 65 13.85 3.17 6.25
C PRO A 65 14.43 1.77 6.17
N ALA A 66 13.68 0.88 5.52
CA ALA A 66 13.89 -0.57 5.53
C ALA A 66 14.97 -1.06 4.55
N ARG A 67 15.51 -0.18 3.68
CA ARG A 67 16.57 -0.52 2.72
C ARG A 67 17.92 -0.23 3.31
N LEU A 68 18.74 -1.28 3.46
CA LEU A 68 20.07 -1.19 4.07
C LEU A 68 21.13 -1.60 3.05
N TYR A 69 22.25 -0.90 3.06
CA TYR A 69 23.42 -1.24 2.25
C TYR A 69 24.55 -1.68 3.17
N GLY A 70 25.01 -2.90 2.97
CA GLY A 70 26.06 -3.50 3.80
C GLY A 70 27.15 -4.17 2.98
N LYS A 71 28.13 -4.72 3.69
CA LYS A 71 29.22 -5.50 3.13
C LYS A 71 29.38 -6.81 3.91
N LYS A 72 29.64 -7.88 3.22
CA LYS A 72 30.07 -9.13 3.85
C LYS A 72 31.34 -8.91 4.65
N LYS A 73 31.37 -9.34 5.90
CA LYS A 73 32.54 -9.17 6.77
C LYS A 73 33.77 -9.92 6.26
N ASP A 74 33.56 -11.08 5.62
CA ASP A 74 34.65 -11.95 5.15
C ASP A 74 35.31 -11.46 3.84
N THR A 75 34.51 -10.98 2.87
CA THR A 75 34.96 -10.68 1.52
C THR A 75 34.81 -9.21 1.10
N GLY A 76 34.17 -8.38 1.92
CA GLY A 76 33.84 -6.99 1.59
C GLY A 76 32.81 -6.84 0.45
N GLY A 77 32.20 -7.92 0.00
CA GLY A 77 31.23 -7.92 -1.09
C GLY A 77 29.98 -7.12 -0.73
N LYS A 78 29.63 -6.10 -1.54
CA LYS A 78 28.46 -5.25 -1.34
C LYS A 78 27.16 -6.05 -1.40
N VAL A 79 26.24 -5.72 -0.52
CA VAL A 79 24.91 -6.33 -0.37
C VAL A 79 23.88 -5.25 -0.11
N GLU A 80 22.77 -5.31 -0.82
CA GLU A 80 21.54 -4.57 -0.49
C GLU A 80 20.61 -5.50 0.26
N MET A 81 20.04 -5.02 1.37
CA MET A 81 19.07 -5.75 2.18
C MET A 81 17.83 -4.91 2.37
N LEU A 82 16.67 -5.55 2.24
CA LEU A 82 15.38 -4.95 2.48
C LEU A 82 14.67 -5.68 3.61
N LEU A 83 14.39 -4.96 4.69
CA LEU A 83 13.63 -5.48 5.83
C LEU A 83 12.17 -5.69 5.42
N LEU A 84 11.61 -6.86 5.75
CA LEU A 84 10.22 -7.21 5.44
C LEU A 84 9.37 -7.30 6.70
N THR A 85 9.63 -8.31 7.53
CA THR A 85 8.79 -8.65 8.67
C THR A 85 9.64 -8.96 9.89
N PRO A 86 9.42 -8.29 11.03
CA PRO A 86 10.05 -8.65 12.27
C PRO A 86 9.51 -10.01 12.78
N LYS A 87 10.40 -10.88 13.26
CA LYS A 87 10.07 -12.19 13.84
C LYS A 87 10.28 -12.25 15.34
N GLY A 88 10.65 -11.13 15.96
CA GLY A 88 11.01 -11.02 17.38
C GLY A 88 12.50 -11.30 17.66
N ASN A 89 12.98 -10.92 18.83
CA ASN A 89 14.37 -11.13 19.27
C ASN A 89 15.40 -10.67 18.23
N ASP A 90 15.25 -9.43 17.74
CA ASP A 90 16.11 -8.82 16.71
C ASP A 90 16.23 -9.61 15.40
N THR A 91 15.32 -10.54 15.19
CA THR A 91 15.26 -11.39 14.00
C THR A 91 14.27 -10.82 13.00
N TRP A 92 14.69 -10.77 11.72
CA TRP A 92 13.91 -10.23 10.63
C TRP A 92 13.90 -11.18 9.43
N GLU A 93 12.77 -11.24 8.78
CA GLU A 93 12.72 -11.72 7.40
C GLU A 93 13.09 -10.58 6.46
N VAL A 94 13.98 -10.84 5.51
CA VAL A 94 14.55 -9.83 4.62
C VAL A 94 14.70 -10.36 3.20
N LEU A 95 14.69 -9.46 2.22
CA LEU A 95 15.22 -9.74 0.89
C LEU A 95 16.67 -9.26 0.79
N VAL A 96 17.50 -9.99 0.05
CA VAL A 96 18.91 -9.66 -0.13
C VAL A 96 19.29 -9.71 -1.60
N ASN A 97 19.95 -8.66 -2.07
CA ASN A 97 20.44 -8.56 -3.42
C ASN A 97 22.00 -8.32 -3.45
N PRO A 98 22.79 -9.15 -4.10
CA PRO A 98 22.41 -10.43 -4.71
C PRO A 98 22.26 -11.55 -3.67
N GLY A 99 21.15 -12.30 -3.74
CA GLY A 99 20.81 -13.35 -2.77
C GLY A 99 21.86 -14.45 -2.62
N ARG A 100 22.68 -14.73 -3.69
CA ARG A 100 23.79 -15.68 -3.65
C ARG A 100 24.91 -15.32 -2.66
N LYS A 101 24.98 -14.04 -2.23
CA LYS A 101 25.97 -13.56 -1.26
C LYS A 101 25.52 -13.74 0.19
N ALA A 102 24.24 -14.00 0.44
CA ALA A 102 23.64 -14.12 1.76
C ALA A 102 23.23 -15.58 2.03
N LEU A 103 24.22 -16.44 2.22
CA LEU A 103 24.01 -17.83 2.64
C LEU A 103 23.95 -17.93 4.16
N PRO A 104 23.30 -18.96 4.74
CA PRO A 104 23.31 -19.20 6.18
C PRO A 104 24.73 -19.19 6.74
N GLY A 105 24.90 -18.49 7.88
CA GLY A 105 26.19 -18.29 8.56
C GLY A 105 26.98 -17.06 8.10
N VAL A 106 26.60 -16.41 7.00
CA VAL A 106 27.26 -15.17 6.51
C VAL A 106 26.90 -14.00 7.42
N GLU A 107 27.90 -13.19 7.78
CA GLU A 107 27.71 -11.91 8.46
C GLU A 107 27.83 -10.74 7.50
N ILE A 108 26.92 -9.79 7.61
CA ILE A 108 26.83 -8.59 6.79
C ILE A 108 26.87 -7.37 7.72
N GLU A 109 27.86 -6.52 7.53
CA GLU A 109 28.08 -5.29 8.29
C GLU A 109 27.44 -4.10 7.57
N PHE A 110 26.73 -3.25 8.31
CA PHE A 110 26.06 -2.05 7.83
C PHE A 110 26.69 -0.76 8.39
N ALA A 111 27.20 -0.82 9.61
CA ALA A 111 27.90 0.26 10.30
C ALA A 111 28.89 -0.31 11.30
N GLU A 112 29.72 0.52 11.92
CA GLU A 112 30.78 0.09 12.85
C GLU A 112 30.26 -0.85 13.96
N ASN A 113 29.06 -0.57 14.50
CA ASN A 113 28.45 -1.36 15.58
C ASN A 113 27.12 -2.00 15.14
N CYS A 114 26.95 -2.27 13.84
CA CYS A 114 25.75 -2.90 13.31
C CYS A 114 26.07 -3.93 12.25
N TYR A 115 25.72 -5.17 12.53
CA TYR A 115 25.77 -6.25 11.56
C TYR A 115 24.60 -7.22 11.75
N CYS A 116 24.34 -8.03 10.74
CA CYS A 116 23.44 -9.16 10.91
C CYS A 116 24.13 -10.47 10.56
N LYS A 117 23.62 -11.56 11.11
CA LYS A 117 23.96 -12.94 10.75
C LYS A 117 22.80 -13.56 10.00
N VAL A 118 23.06 -14.13 8.84
CA VAL A 118 22.07 -14.89 8.09
C VAL A 118 21.87 -16.24 8.79
N LEU A 119 20.64 -16.49 9.23
CA LEU A 119 20.27 -17.72 9.94
C LEU A 119 19.82 -18.79 8.95
N ASP A 120 18.89 -18.45 8.04
CA ASP A 120 18.30 -19.40 7.10
C ASP A 120 17.76 -18.71 5.85
N LYS A 121 17.30 -19.51 4.89
CA LYS A 121 16.51 -19.08 3.73
C LYS A 121 15.03 -19.22 4.03
N THR A 122 14.21 -18.30 3.53
CA THR A 122 12.75 -18.40 3.62
C THR A 122 12.16 -18.96 2.32
N GLU A 123 10.92 -19.45 2.39
CA GLU A 123 10.22 -20.12 1.28
C GLU A 123 10.14 -19.24 0.01
N PHE A 124 10.05 -17.92 0.18
CA PHE A 124 9.92 -16.97 -0.94
C PHE A 124 11.25 -16.40 -1.44
N GLY A 125 12.37 -17.09 -1.17
CA GLY A 125 13.72 -16.67 -1.60
C GLY A 125 14.34 -15.57 -0.74
N GLY A 126 13.69 -15.16 0.34
CA GLY A 126 14.21 -14.27 1.36
C GLY A 126 15.24 -14.93 2.27
N ARG A 127 15.59 -14.22 3.32
CA ARG A 127 16.50 -14.68 4.37
C ARG A 127 15.90 -14.37 5.73
N LEU A 128 16.16 -15.25 6.69
CA LEU A 128 15.99 -14.97 8.10
C LEU A 128 17.33 -14.48 8.62
N VAL A 129 17.37 -13.29 9.22
CA VAL A 129 18.59 -12.68 9.75
C VAL A 129 18.40 -12.25 11.19
N GLU A 130 19.45 -12.30 11.99
CA GLU A 130 19.51 -11.79 13.34
C GLU A 130 20.44 -10.57 13.36
N PHE A 131 19.94 -9.43 13.84
CA PHE A 131 20.70 -8.20 13.96
C PHE A 131 21.43 -8.11 15.28
N HIS A 132 22.66 -7.60 15.23
CA HIS A 132 23.49 -7.27 16.37
C HIS A 132 23.89 -5.81 16.27
N TYR A 133 23.54 -5.01 17.27
CA TYR A 133 23.73 -3.56 17.28
C TYR A 133 23.75 -2.99 18.69
N ASP A 134 24.24 -1.78 18.85
CA ASP A 134 24.20 -1.04 20.11
C ASP A 134 23.02 -0.06 20.13
N GLY A 135 22.32 0.00 21.26
CA GLY A 135 21.27 1.00 21.50
C GLY A 135 19.87 0.62 20.96
N ASN A 136 19.19 1.53 20.29
CA ASN A 136 17.83 1.36 19.80
C ASN A 136 17.82 1.10 18.28
N PHE A 137 17.16 0.03 17.85
CA PHE A 137 17.12 -0.40 16.45
C PHE A 137 16.44 0.64 15.53
N ASP A 138 15.34 1.25 15.98
CA ASP A 138 14.64 2.27 15.18
C ASP A 138 15.51 3.49 14.93
N SER A 139 16.25 3.95 15.96
CA SER A 139 17.18 5.06 15.82
C SER A 139 18.35 4.73 14.90
N LEU A 140 18.80 3.49 14.91
CA LEU A 140 19.82 2.99 14.01
C LEU A 140 19.31 2.95 12.56
N LEU A 141 18.09 2.43 12.33
CA LEU A 141 17.48 2.43 11.01
C LEU A 141 17.30 3.82 10.44
N ASP A 142 16.91 4.81 11.27
CA ASP A 142 16.78 6.20 10.85
C ASP A 142 18.13 6.79 10.39
N GLN A 143 19.28 6.26 10.86
CA GLN A 143 20.61 6.71 10.48
C GLN A 143 21.19 6.02 9.25
N ILE A 144 21.02 4.69 9.14
CA ILE A 144 21.69 3.87 8.10
C ILE A 144 20.76 3.39 6.99
N GLY A 145 19.44 3.49 7.21
CA GLY A 145 18.43 3.01 6.28
C GLY A 145 18.02 4.06 5.26
N GLU A 146 17.62 3.60 4.09
CA GLU A 146 16.95 4.42 3.07
C GLU A 146 15.49 4.01 2.93
N MET A 147 14.64 4.96 2.49
CA MET A 147 13.22 4.68 2.22
C MET A 147 13.10 3.67 1.08
N PRO A 148 12.34 2.59 1.30
CA PRO A 148 12.22 1.50 0.34
C PRO A 148 11.19 1.84 -0.75
N THR A 149 11.54 2.77 -1.65
CA THR A 149 10.67 3.04 -2.80
C THR A 149 10.47 1.79 -3.65
N PRO A 150 9.29 1.63 -4.26
CA PRO A 150 9.01 0.53 -5.18
C PRO A 150 10.00 0.46 -6.34
N PRO A 151 10.23 -0.72 -6.95
CA PRO A 151 11.26 -0.91 -7.95
C PRO A 151 11.05 -0.13 -9.26
N TYR A 152 9.83 0.35 -9.52
CA TYR A 152 9.51 1.19 -10.68
C TYR A 152 9.79 2.67 -10.46
N ILE A 153 10.12 3.09 -9.24
CA ILE A 153 10.59 4.45 -8.93
C ILE A 153 12.10 4.43 -8.98
N HIS A 154 12.66 5.05 -10.01
CA HIS A 154 14.09 5.11 -10.26
C HIS A 154 14.69 6.46 -9.81
N LYS A 155 13.86 7.49 -9.66
CA LYS A 155 14.29 8.80 -9.16
C LYS A 155 14.52 8.72 -7.67
N LYS A 156 15.66 9.23 -7.20
CA LYS A 156 15.93 9.35 -5.77
C LYS A 156 15.02 10.40 -5.17
N LEU A 157 14.40 10.07 -4.03
CA LEU A 157 13.56 11.03 -3.28
C LEU A 157 14.38 12.27 -2.86
N GLY A 158 13.79 13.44 -2.92
CA GLY A 158 14.37 14.67 -2.39
C GLY A 158 14.42 14.66 -0.87
N ASN A 159 13.39 14.12 -0.24
CA ASN A 159 13.34 13.83 1.17
C ASN A 159 12.45 12.59 1.45
N ASN A 160 12.58 12.02 2.64
CA ASN A 160 11.84 10.82 3.03
C ASN A 160 10.32 11.06 3.17
N ASP A 161 9.89 12.29 3.40
CA ASP A 161 8.49 12.65 3.58
C ASP A 161 7.71 12.60 2.25
N GLU A 162 8.40 12.63 1.11
CA GLU A 162 7.76 12.42 -0.21
C GLU A 162 7.07 11.06 -0.32
N TYR A 163 7.56 10.05 0.41
CA TYR A 163 6.98 8.70 0.44
C TYR A 163 6.33 8.37 1.80
N GLN A 164 5.72 9.39 2.44
CA GLN A 164 4.92 9.26 3.66
C GLN A 164 3.62 10.02 3.51
N THR A 165 2.54 9.51 4.12
CA THR A 165 1.29 10.26 4.27
C THR A 165 1.45 11.30 5.38
N VAL A 166 0.70 12.41 5.29
CA VAL A 166 0.71 13.48 6.30
C VAL A 166 0.19 13.05 7.67
N TYR A 167 -0.48 11.90 7.72
CA TYR A 167 -1.03 11.30 8.93
C TYR A 167 -0.32 10.00 9.36
N ALA A 168 0.84 9.69 8.78
CA ALA A 168 1.63 8.51 9.13
C ALA A 168 2.02 8.52 10.61
N LYS A 169 1.68 7.45 11.34
CA LYS A 169 1.82 7.39 12.80
C LYS A 169 2.58 6.15 13.30
N TYR A 170 2.17 4.97 12.91
CA TYR A 170 2.70 3.71 13.48
C TYR A 170 3.73 3.10 12.53
N LYS A 171 5.00 3.07 12.97
CA LYS A 171 6.11 2.46 12.23
C LYS A 171 5.91 0.96 12.03
N GLY A 172 6.33 0.40 10.89
CA GLY A 172 6.31 -1.04 10.65
C GLY A 172 6.06 -1.44 9.19
N SER A 173 5.81 -0.48 8.31
CA SER A 173 5.53 -0.76 6.90
C SER A 173 6.77 -0.66 6.03
N ALA A 174 6.89 -1.56 5.06
CA ALA A 174 7.90 -1.50 4.01
C ALA A 174 7.45 -0.67 2.79
N ALA A 175 6.16 -0.28 2.72
CA ALA A 175 5.62 0.55 1.65
C ALA A 175 4.57 1.54 2.17
N ALA A 176 4.46 2.70 1.53
CA ALA A 176 3.45 3.70 1.87
C ALA A 176 2.07 3.30 1.34
N PRO A 177 0.98 3.67 2.05
CA PRO A 177 -0.38 3.59 1.52
C PRO A 177 -0.61 4.74 0.53
N THR A 178 -0.19 4.53 -0.72
CA THR A 178 0.08 5.60 -1.69
C THR A 178 -1.13 6.42 -2.11
N ALA A 179 -2.36 5.88 -2.04
CA ALA A 179 -3.58 6.67 -2.23
C ALA A 179 -3.73 7.78 -1.17
N GLY A 180 -3.15 7.60 0.00
CA GLY A 180 -3.09 8.61 1.05
C GLY A 180 -2.13 9.77 0.79
N LEU A 181 -1.21 9.60 -0.16
CA LEU A 181 -0.24 10.65 -0.51
C LEU A 181 -0.89 11.88 -1.17
N HIS A 182 -2.07 11.71 -1.75
CA HIS A 182 -2.81 12.81 -2.37
C HIS A 182 -3.40 13.81 -1.36
N PHE A 183 -3.57 13.38 -0.10
CA PHE A 183 -4.19 14.21 0.94
C PHE A 183 -3.18 15.15 1.58
N THR A 184 -3.54 16.43 1.64
CA THR A 184 -2.83 17.46 2.40
C THR A 184 -3.55 17.72 3.74
N PRO A 185 -2.86 18.27 4.76
CA PRO A 185 -3.53 18.64 6.00
C PRO A 185 -4.70 19.60 5.77
N GLU A 186 -4.54 20.56 4.86
CA GLU A 186 -5.56 21.55 4.48
C GLU A 186 -6.80 20.87 3.88
N LEU A 187 -6.61 19.95 2.92
CA LEU A 187 -7.70 19.18 2.32
C LEU A 187 -8.46 18.38 3.38
N MET A 188 -7.74 17.70 4.27
CA MET A 188 -8.36 16.90 5.33
C MET A 188 -9.20 17.75 6.30
N GLU A 189 -8.75 18.98 6.62
CA GLU A 189 -9.54 19.90 7.45
C GLU A 189 -10.80 20.43 6.71
N GLU A 190 -10.70 20.68 5.40
CA GLU A 190 -11.86 21.06 4.58
C GLU A 190 -12.87 19.89 4.47
N MET A 191 -12.41 18.66 4.30
CA MET A 191 -13.28 17.47 4.33
C MET A 191 -14.10 17.37 5.61
N LYS A 192 -13.46 17.60 6.78
CA LYS A 192 -14.18 17.62 8.07
C LYS A 192 -15.21 18.73 8.14
N LYS A 193 -14.90 19.93 7.63
CA LYS A 193 -15.83 21.06 7.56
C LYS A 193 -17.02 20.77 6.65
N ASN A 194 -16.83 19.95 5.63
CA ASN A 194 -17.87 19.49 4.71
C ASN A 194 -18.67 18.29 5.27
N GLY A 195 -18.47 17.93 6.54
CA GLY A 195 -19.22 16.89 7.21
C GLY A 195 -18.64 15.48 7.14
N ALA A 196 -17.47 15.28 6.54
CA ALA A 196 -16.81 13.99 6.52
C ALA A 196 -16.20 13.64 7.88
N LYS A 197 -16.30 12.36 8.26
CA LYS A 197 -15.56 11.77 9.39
C LYS A 197 -14.31 11.07 8.88
N LEU A 198 -13.14 11.41 9.44
CA LEU A 198 -11.86 10.83 9.06
C LEU A 198 -11.41 9.83 10.13
N LEU A 199 -11.38 8.57 9.79
CA LEU A 199 -11.02 7.47 10.68
C LEU A 199 -9.76 6.76 10.18
N PHE A 200 -9.11 6.04 11.07
CA PHE A 200 -7.83 5.41 10.78
C PHE A 200 -7.82 3.93 11.17
N VAL A 201 -7.21 3.15 10.30
CA VAL A 201 -6.76 1.78 10.57
C VAL A 201 -5.24 1.77 10.45
N THR A 202 -4.59 0.75 11.00
CA THR A 202 -3.17 0.51 10.74
C THR A 202 -3.04 -0.81 9.98
N HIS A 203 -2.36 -0.77 8.84
CA HIS A 203 -2.07 -1.96 8.05
C HIS A 203 -0.62 -1.86 7.56
N HIS A 204 0.22 -2.73 8.07
CA HIS A 204 1.63 -2.76 7.67
C HIS A 204 1.78 -3.52 6.36
N VAL A 205 2.15 -2.77 5.32
CA VAL A 205 2.35 -3.30 3.97
C VAL A 205 3.70 -3.99 3.90
N GLY A 206 3.69 -5.26 3.54
CA GLY A 206 4.88 -6.02 3.20
C GLY A 206 5.34 -5.76 1.77
N PHE A 207 6.61 -6.04 1.48
CA PHE A 207 7.14 -5.85 0.13
C PHE A 207 6.56 -6.84 -0.90
N GLY A 208 5.90 -7.89 -0.43
CA GLY A 208 5.20 -8.86 -1.28
C GLY A 208 4.10 -8.24 -2.14
N THR A 209 3.54 -7.10 -1.74
CA THR A 209 2.53 -6.35 -2.52
C THR A 209 3.04 -5.90 -3.91
N PHE A 210 4.37 -5.77 -4.08
CA PHE A 210 4.98 -5.42 -5.37
C PHE A 210 5.39 -6.64 -6.21
N ARG A 211 5.13 -7.85 -5.72
CA ARG A 211 5.44 -9.07 -6.47
C ARG A 211 4.39 -9.25 -7.56
N PRO A 212 4.81 -9.41 -8.83
CA PRO A 212 3.87 -9.71 -9.92
C PRO A 212 3.15 -11.04 -9.66
N VAL A 213 1.90 -11.12 -10.07
CA VAL A 213 1.17 -12.38 -10.17
C VAL A 213 1.84 -13.20 -11.28
N SER A 214 2.14 -14.45 -11.01
CA SER A 214 2.83 -15.36 -11.93
C SER A 214 1.95 -16.52 -12.40
N GLU A 215 0.85 -16.71 -11.70
CA GLU A 215 -0.09 -17.80 -11.93
C GLU A 215 -0.98 -17.47 -13.14
N GLU A 216 -1.19 -18.45 -14.02
CA GLU A 216 -2.03 -18.30 -15.22
C GLU A 216 -3.50 -18.07 -14.85
N ASN A 217 -3.99 -18.81 -13.82
CA ASN A 217 -5.32 -18.63 -13.27
C ASN A 217 -5.20 -17.78 -12.00
N ILE A 218 -5.97 -16.72 -11.92
CA ILE A 218 -5.86 -15.76 -10.79
C ILE A 218 -6.25 -16.41 -9.46
N GLU A 219 -7.12 -17.43 -9.47
CA GLU A 219 -7.58 -18.15 -8.27
C GLU A 219 -6.45 -18.95 -7.60
N ASP A 220 -5.38 -19.29 -8.33
CA ASP A 220 -4.23 -20.04 -7.82
C ASP A 220 -3.22 -19.16 -7.09
N HIS A 221 -3.40 -17.82 -7.14
CA HIS A 221 -2.50 -16.87 -6.50
C HIS A 221 -2.69 -16.82 -4.98
N GLU A 222 -1.59 -16.90 -4.24
CA GLU A 222 -1.57 -16.78 -2.78
C GLU A 222 -1.09 -15.39 -2.33
N MET A 223 -1.97 -14.68 -1.62
CA MET A 223 -1.62 -13.40 -1.03
C MET A 223 -0.69 -13.54 0.17
N HIS A 224 0.26 -12.62 0.30
CA HIS A 224 1.10 -12.51 1.49
C HIS A 224 0.28 -12.11 2.72
N LYS A 225 0.71 -12.64 3.89
CA LYS A 225 0.16 -12.23 5.18
C LYS A 225 0.63 -10.82 5.53
N GLU A 226 -0.32 -9.96 5.86
CA GLU A 226 -0.05 -8.59 6.33
C GLU A 226 -0.81 -8.34 7.63
N TRP A 227 -0.14 -7.64 8.55
CA TRP A 227 -0.71 -7.33 9.86
C TRP A 227 -1.54 -6.06 9.81
N TYR A 228 -2.70 -6.09 10.48
CA TYR A 228 -3.56 -4.93 10.62
C TYR A 228 -4.10 -4.77 12.04
N THR A 229 -4.57 -3.57 12.35
CA THR A 229 -5.38 -3.29 13.54
C THR A 229 -6.46 -2.28 13.24
N VAL A 230 -7.62 -2.47 13.90
CA VAL A 230 -8.78 -1.59 13.88
C VAL A 230 -9.06 -1.18 15.33
N SER A 231 -9.11 0.13 15.62
CA SER A 231 -9.45 0.62 16.95
C SER A 231 -10.94 0.44 17.27
N GLU A 232 -11.30 0.41 18.55
CA GLU A 232 -12.70 0.38 18.98
C GLU A 232 -13.49 1.59 18.47
N GLU A 233 -12.87 2.78 18.47
CA GLU A 233 -13.45 4.00 17.93
C GLU A 233 -13.79 3.87 16.45
N THR A 234 -12.83 3.40 15.63
CA THR A 234 -13.02 3.18 14.19
C THR A 234 -14.10 2.14 13.93
N ALA A 235 -14.09 1.01 14.64
CA ALA A 235 -15.09 -0.03 14.49
C ALA A 235 -16.50 0.47 14.83
N LYS A 236 -16.64 1.16 15.96
CA LYS A 236 -17.91 1.74 16.40
C LYS A 236 -18.49 2.72 15.38
N GLU A 237 -17.67 3.64 14.88
CA GLU A 237 -18.13 4.69 13.97
C GLU A 237 -18.48 4.14 12.58
N VAL A 238 -17.68 3.20 12.05
CA VAL A 238 -17.97 2.52 10.78
C VAL A 238 -19.27 1.73 10.89
N ASN A 239 -19.47 1.00 11.97
CA ASN A 239 -20.71 0.24 12.18
C ASN A 239 -21.94 1.16 12.31
N ALA A 240 -21.80 2.30 13.01
CA ALA A 240 -22.85 3.30 13.10
C ALA A 240 -23.19 3.88 11.72
N ALA A 241 -22.18 4.23 10.94
CA ALA A 241 -22.35 4.74 9.58
C ALA A 241 -23.17 3.76 8.72
N ARG A 242 -22.84 2.48 8.75
CA ARG A 242 -23.54 1.45 8.00
C ARG A 242 -25.02 1.31 8.42
N VAL A 243 -25.31 1.33 9.71
CA VAL A 243 -26.70 1.26 10.24
C VAL A 243 -27.50 2.50 9.80
N GLU A 244 -26.86 3.65 9.73
CA GLU A 244 -27.48 4.93 9.34
C GLU A 244 -27.51 5.15 7.80
N GLY A 245 -26.96 4.21 7.00
CA GLY A 245 -26.90 4.32 5.54
C GLY A 245 -25.91 5.36 5.02
N ARG A 246 -24.94 5.77 5.85
CA ARG A 246 -23.84 6.65 5.46
C ARG A 246 -22.74 5.83 4.76
N ARG A 247 -22.07 6.43 3.78
CA ARG A 247 -21.03 5.74 3.00
C ARG A 247 -19.77 5.50 3.83
N VAL A 248 -19.20 4.33 3.67
CA VAL A 248 -17.85 3.96 4.14
C VAL A 248 -16.91 3.99 2.94
N ILE A 249 -15.99 4.94 2.92
CA ILE A 249 -15.08 5.23 1.82
C ILE A 249 -13.67 4.80 2.23
N ALA A 250 -13.13 3.77 1.59
CA ALA A 250 -11.77 3.32 1.86
C ALA A 250 -10.77 4.14 1.05
N VAL A 251 -9.75 4.66 1.73
CA VAL A 251 -8.62 5.34 1.10
C VAL A 251 -7.45 4.37 0.97
N GLY A 252 -7.25 3.88 -0.25
CA GLY A 252 -6.24 2.89 -0.61
C GLY A 252 -6.67 1.44 -0.39
N THR A 253 -6.03 0.56 -1.15
CA THR A 253 -6.30 -0.88 -1.15
C THR A 253 -6.00 -1.57 0.17
N THR A 254 -5.08 -1.02 0.98
CA THR A 254 -4.79 -1.51 2.34
C THR A 254 -5.93 -1.23 3.31
N SER A 255 -6.57 -0.07 3.21
CA SER A 255 -7.78 0.25 3.98
C SER A 255 -8.93 -0.66 3.57
N VAL A 256 -9.10 -0.93 2.26
CA VAL A 256 -10.06 -1.92 1.76
C VAL A 256 -9.82 -3.28 2.39
N ARG A 257 -8.59 -3.82 2.27
CA ARG A 257 -8.28 -5.15 2.79
C ARG A 257 -8.47 -5.25 4.31
N THR A 258 -8.16 -4.19 5.06
CA THR A 258 -8.40 -4.15 6.51
C THR A 258 -9.88 -4.19 6.84
N LEU A 259 -10.68 -3.31 6.22
CA LEU A 259 -12.10 -3.23 6.47
C LEU A 259 -12.81 -4.53 6.09
N GLU A 260 -12.52 -5.06 4.91
CA GLU A 260 -13.12 -6.31 4.44
C GLU A 260 -12.66 -7.54 5.24
N SER A 261 -11.41 -7.55 5.75
CA SER A 261 -10.92 -8.66 6.59
C SER A 261 -11.55 -8.66 7.98
N ALA A 262 -11.65 -7.48 8.61
CA ALA A 262 -12.21 -7.35 9.95
C ALA A 262 -13.74 -7.30 9.96
N GLY A 263 -14.37 -7.08 8.80
CA GLY A 263 -15.81 -6.92 8.64
C GLY A 263 -16.54 -8.05 7.92
N GLN A 264 -15.93 -9.22 7.75
CA GLN A 264 -16.53 -10.35 7.01
C GLN A 264 -17.89 -10.83 7.57
N SER A 265 -18.13 -10.63 8.85
CA SER A 265 -19.41 -10.94 9.48
C SER A 265 -20.55 -9.93 9.16
N GLY A 266 -20.23 -8.84 8.45
CA GLY A 266 -21.12 -7.69 8.25
C GLY A 266 -21.04 -6.63 9.35
N ILE A 267 -20.25 -6.88 10.38
CA ILE A 267 -19.94 -5.96 11.49
C ILE A 267 -18.42 -5.81 11.57
N LEU A 268 -17.92 -4.59 11.55
CA LEU A 268 -16.49 -4.33 11.70
C LEU A 268 -16.04 -4.62 13.13
N GLU A 269 -15.15 -5.58 13.29
CA GLU A 269 -14.60 -5.96 14.59
C GLU A 269 -13.34 -5.13 14.89
N SER A 270 -13.23 -4.64 16.14
CA SER A 270 -11.99 -4.02 16.63
C SER A 270 -10.97 -5.07 17.02
N GLY A 271 -9.69 -4.73 16.94
CA GLY A 271 -8.60 -5.63 17.31
C GLY A 271 -7.51 -5.70 16.25
N SER A 272 -6.57 -6.60 16.46
CA SER A 272 -5.45 -6.82 15.54
C SER A 272 -5.51 -8.22 14.96
N GLY A 273 -5.06 -8.36 13.73
CA GLY A 273 -5.06 -9.63 13.03
C GLY A 273 -4.07 -9.68 11.87
N TRP A 274 -4.04 -10.81 11.22
CA TRP A 274 -3.30 -11.04 9.99
C TRP A 274 -4.27 -11.31 8.86
N THR A 275 -4.09 -10.65 7.71
CA THR A 275 -4.91 -10.87 6.52
C THR A 275 -4.10 -11.43 5.36
N GLN A 276 -4.69 -12.40 4.68
CA GLN A 276 -4.29 -12.87 3.35
C GLN A 276 -5.43 -12.65 2.36
N LEU A 277 -6.38 -11.78 2.70
CA LEU A 277 -7.56 -11.55 1.88
C LEU A 277 -7.16 -11.15 0.46
N TYR A 278 -7.59 -11.97 -0.49
CA TYR A 278 -7.46 -11.75 -1.91
C TYR A 278 -8.82 -11.42 -2.49
N ILE A 279 -8.97 -10.21 -3.00
CA ILE A 279 -10.21 -9.70 -3.58
C ILE A 279 -10.08 -9.67 -5.10
N TYR A 280 -10.92 -10.43 -5.78
CA TYR A 280 -11.02 -10.49 -7.24
C TYR A 280 -12.48 -10.67 -7.66
N PRO A 281 -12.85 -10.58 -8.94
CA PRO A 281 -14.25 -10.66 -9.39
C PRO A 281 -14.97 -11.90 -8.86
N GLY A 282 -16.14 -11.67 -8.28
CA GLY A 282 -16.93 -12.66 -7.54
C GLY A 282 -16.88 -12.50 -6.02
N TYR A 283 -15.99 -11.63 -5.49
CA TYR A 283 -15.96 -11.30 -4.06
C TYR A 283 -17.24 -10.58 -3.64
N GLN A 284 -17.76 -10.93 -2.47
CA GLN A 284 -18.92 -10.24 -1.88
C GLN A 284 -18.43 -9.16 -0.91
N TRP A 285 -18.70 -7.92 -1.25
CA TRP A 285 -18.30 -6.75 -0.46
C TRP A 285 -19.17 -6.59 0.78
N HIS A 286 -18.54 -6.37 1.93
CA HIS A 286 -19.21 -6.29 3.23
C HIS A 286 -19.19 -4.90 3.83
N MET A 287 -18.08 -4.17 3.71
CA MET A 287 -17.84 -2.93 4.46
C MET A 287 -17.75 -1.68 3.59
N VAL A 288 -17.21 -1.80 2.38
CA VAL A 288 -16.76 -0.65 1.58
C VAL A 288 -17.82 -0.24 0.55
N ASP A 289 -18.22 1.03 0.57
CA ASP A 289 -19.20 1.60 -0.36
C ASP A 289 -18.54 2.38 -1.51
N ALA A 290 -17.35 2.98 -1.28
CA ALA A 290 -16.58 3.71 -2.27
C ALA A 290 -15.07 3.58 -2.00
N ILE A 291 -14.24 3.77 -3.03
CA ILE A 291 -12.78 3.60 -2.92
C ILE A 291 -12.06 4.79 -3.57
N VAL A 292 -11.16 5.41 -2.81
CA VAL A 292 -10.13 6.31 -3.36
C VAL A 292 -8.85 5.51 -3.55
N THR A 293 -8.29 5.48 -4.75
CA THR A 293 -7.10 4.67 -5.06
C THR A 293 -6.23 5.32 -6.14
N ASN A 294 -5.05 4.75 -6.40
CA ASN A 294 -4.21 5.09 -7.55
C ASN A 294 -4.59 4.22 -8.76
N PHE A 295 -4.04 4.55 -9.93
CA PHE A 295 -4.04 3.63 -11.05
C PHE A 295 -2.97 2.54 -10.85
N HIS A 296 -3.34 1.29 -11.08
CA HIS A 296 -2.53 0.11 -10.78
C HIS A 296 -1.95 -0.55 -12.03
N LEU A 297 -0.91 -1.40 -11.84
CA LEU A 297 -0.28 -2.16 -12.94
C LEU A 297 -1.25 -3.12 -13.60
N PRO A 298 -1.11 -3.34 -14.93
CA PRO A 298 -1.78 -4.46 -15.58
C PRO A 298 -1.43 -5.78 -14.89
N GLU A 299 -2.36 -6.72 -14.91
CA GLU A 299 -2.21 -8.06 -14.36
C GLU A 299 -1.88 -8.11 -12.85
N SER A 300 -2.16 -7.02 -12.11
CA SER A 300 -1.93 -6.97 -10.66
C SER A 300 -3.16 -7.35 -9.86
N THR A 301 -2.94 -7.86 -8.63
CA THR A 301 -4.03 -8.12 -7.66
C THR A 301 -4.86 -6.88 -7.37
N LEU A 302 -4.28 -5.69 -7.55
CA LEU A 302 -4.96 -4.42 -7.28
C LEU A 302 -5.93 -4.04 -8.41
N VAL A 303 -5.60 -4.30 -9.69
CA VAL A 303 -6.57 -4.17 -10.80
C VAL A 303 -7.72 -5.15 -10.61
N MET A 304 -7.41 -6.39 -10.19
CA MET A 304 -8.45 -7.41 -9.92
C MET A 304 -9.39 -6.97 -8.80
N MET A 305 -8.87 -6.33 -7.74
CA MET A 305 -9.68 -5.77 -6.66
C MET A 305 -10.62 -4.68 -7.19
N MET A 306 -10.12 -3.74 -8.01
CA MET A 306 -10.96 -2.70 -8.61
C MET A 306 -12.00 -3.30 -9.57
N ALA A 307 -11.61 -4.30 -10.36
CA ALA A 307 -12.50 -5.05 -11.24
C ALA A 307 -13.60 -5.80 -10.46
N SER A 308 -13.29 -6.29 -9.27
CA SER A 308 -14.28 -6.88 -8.36
C SER A 308 -15.28 -5.84 -7.84
N PHE A 309 -14.84 -4.59 -7.64
CA PHE A 309 -15.67 -3.54 -7.07
C PHE A 309 -16.61 -2.86 -8.08
N ALA A 310 -16.10 -2.57 -9.27
CA ALA A 310 -16.82 -1.79 -10.27
C ALA A 310 -17.13 -2.55 -11.58
N GLY A 311 -16.74 -3.82 -11.67
CA GLY A 311 -16.83 -4.59 -12.90
C GLY A 311 -15.56 -4.51 -13.76
N ARG A 312 -15.12 -5.65 -14.28
CA ARG A 312 -13.88 -5.76 -15.06
C ARG A 312 -13.90 -4.87 -16.29
N GLU A 313 -14.97 -4.91 -17.06
CA GLU A 313 -15.08 -4.14 -18.30
C GLU A 313 -15.05 -2.64 -18.04
N HIS A 314 -15.73 -2.16 -17.01
CA HIS A 314 -15.73 -0.75 -16.60
C HIS A 314 -14.32 -0.29 -16.20
N ILE A 315 -13.63 -1.09 -15.38
CA ILE A 315 -12.28 -0.75 -14.92
C ILE A 315 -11.28 -0.73 -16.07
N LEU A 316 -11.29 -1.71 -16.94
CA LEU A 316 -10.36 -1.74 -18.07
C LEU A 316 -10.63 -0.58 -19.03
N ALA A 317 -11.88 -0.26 -19.33
CA ALA A 317 -12.24 0.89 -20.15
C ALA A 317 -11.79 2.23 -19.51
N ALA A 318 -11.96 2.39 -18.20
CA ALA A 318 -11.47 3.56 -17.47
C ALA A 318 -9.95 3.68 -17.50
N TYR A 319 -9.21 2.54 -17.39
CA TYR A 319 -7.75 2.52 -17.47
C TYR A 319 -7.24 2.83 -18.88
N GLU A 320 -7.89 2.31 -19.93
CA GLU A 320 -7.57 2.65 -21.32
C GLU A 320 -7.79 4.15 -21.59
N GLU A 321 -8.90 4.72 -21.08
CA GLU A 321 -9.13 6.17 -21.17
C GLU A 321 -8.07 6.96 -20.39
N ALA A 322 -7.68 6.50 -19.20
CA ALA A 322 -6.61 7.13 -18.41
C ALA A 322 -5.28 7.15 -19.18
N VAL A 323 -4.91 6.06 -19.86
CA VAL A 323 -3.72 5.99 -20.71
C VAL A 323 -3.83 6.98 -21.86
N LYS A 324 -4.97 7.00 -22.57
CA LYS A 324 -5.23 7.92 -23.70
C LYS A 324 -5.15 9.38 -23.28
N GLN A 325 -5.67 9.72 -22.10
CA GLN A 325 -5.64 11.05 -21.49
C GLN A 325 -4.31 11.37 -20.79
N LYS A 326 -3.32 10.45 -20.83
CA LYS A 326 -2.01 10.60 -20.22
C LYS A 326 -2.10 10.89 -18.72
N TYR A 327 -2.94 10.16 -18.00
CA TYR A 327 -2.88 10.11 -16.55
C TYR A 327 -1.55 9.53 -16.10
N ARG A 328 -1.11 9.93 -14.92
CA ARG A 328 0.08 9.37 -14.30
C ARG A 328 -0.31 8.15 -13.47
N PHE A 329 0.50 7.12 -13.52
CA PHE A 329 0.21 5.83 -12.91
C PHE A 329 1.07 5.56 -11.69
N PHE A 330 0.62 4.65 -10.82
CA PHE A 330 1.27 4.15 -9.62
C PHE A 330 1.38 5.13 -8.46
N SER A 331 2.36 4.86 -7.55
CA SER A 331 2.51 5.45 -6.22
C SER A 331 2.45 6.97 -6.18
N PHE A 332 3.05 7.63 -7.16
CA PHE A 332 3.06 9.09 -7.30
C PHE A 332 2.17 9.61 -8.43
N GLY A 333 1.35 8.73 -8.97
CA GLY A 333 0.47 9.04 -10.09
C GLY A 333 -0.76 9.84 -9.68
N ASP A 334 -1.73 9.82 -10.56
CA ASP A 334 -3.03 10.42 -10.37
C ASP A 334 -3.97 9.45 -9.61
N ALA A 335 -5.13 9.91 -9.22
CA ALA A 335 -6.07 9.18 -8.41
C ALA A 335 -7.32 8.75 -9.18
N MET A 336 -8.00 7.74 -8.64
CA MET A 336 -9.32 7.28 -9.06
C MET A 336 -10.25 7.27 -7.84
N PHE A 337 -11.49 7.66 -8.03
CA PHE A 337 -12.57 7.54 -7.04
C PHE A 337 -13.69 6.69 -7.63
N LEU A 338 -13.84 5.47 -7.09
CA LEU A 338 -14.89 4.53 -7.45
C LEU A 338 -16.06 4.70 -6.45
N HIS A 339 -17.25 5.06 -6.92
CA HIS A 339 -18.38 5.41 -6.04
C HIS A 339 -19.75 4.89 -6.49
#